data_16562f1b250f4f7706af0f33715f6915
#
_entry.id   16562f1b250f4f7706af0f33715f6915
#
_cell.length_a   1.000
_cell.length_b   1.000
_cell.length_c   1.000
_cell.angle_alpha   90.00
_cell.angle_beta   90.00
_cell.angle_gamma   90.00
#
_symmetry.space_group_name_H-M   'P 1'
#
loop_
_entity.id
_entity.type
_entity.pdbx_description
1 polymer ?
#
loop_
_entity_poly.entity_id
_entity_poly.type
_entity_poly.pdbx_seq_one_letter_code
_entity_poly.pdbx_strand_id
1 'polypeptide(L)'
;GVDGSGMHINMSLSRNGENIFTDPSDPCGVSREAYYFMGGLLKHIRAMTLILNPTVNSYKRLVPGYEAPAYIAWSARNRTPLIRIPAAGGGDARIELRSPDPSCNPYLSLAVCLAAGLDGIRKQIQPPAGVDMNINTLSEKEREALGIERLPRDLKEAVEEFTRDPLMKEVLREKAFR
;
A
#
# COMPACT_ATOMS: atom_id res chain seq x y z
N GLY A 1 23.30 -11.71 -2.16
CA GLY A 1 22.18 -11.03 -2.74
C GLY A 1 22.54 -9.61 -3.12
N VAL A 2 21.84 -9.10 -4.10
CA VAL A 2 21.83 -7.68 -4.47
C VAL A 2 20.42 -7.16 -4.30
N ASP A 3 20.26 -5.86 -4.07
CA ASP A 3 18.95 -5.24 -3.98
C ASP A 3 18.21 -5.35 -5.31
N GLY A 4 16.89 -5.54 -5.22
CA GLY A 4 16.01 -5.56 -6.38
C GLY A 4 15.59 -4.17 -6.84
N SER A 5 14.86 -4.10 -7.95
CA SER A 5 14.22 -2.87 -8.41
C SER A 5 12.79 -2.76 -7.88
N GLY A 6 12.36 -1.58 -7.47
CA GLY A 6 11.00 -1.27 -7.03
C GLY A 6 10.37 -0.17 -7.88
N MET A 7 9.04 -0.19 -8.00
CA MET A 7 8.25 0.87 -8.60
C MET A 7 7.35 1.49 -7.53
N HIS A 8 7.78 2.62 -6.96
CA HIS A 8 6.93 3.30 -5.98
C HIS A 8 5.82 4.08 -6.70
N ILE A 9 4.58 3.92 -6.22
CA ILE A 9 3.42 4.65 -6.74
C ILE A 9 3.08 5.77 -5.78
N ASN A 10 3.26 7.01 -6.22
CA ASN A 10 2.84 8.21 -5.50
C ASN A 10 1.44 8.60 -5.95
N MET A 11 0.55 8.84 -4.99
CA MET A 11 -0.87 9.10 -5.24
C MET A 11 -1.35 10.31 -4.44
N SER A 12 -2.13 11.16 -5.09
CA SER A 12 -2.96 12.19 -4.48
C SER A 12 -4.28 12.29 -5.25
N LEU A 13 -5.28 12.87 -4.63
CA LEU A 13 -6.55 13.19 -5.29
C LEU A 13 -6.75 14.70 -5.31
N SER A 14 -7.34 15.19 -6.38
CA SER A 14 -7.74 16.58 -6.47
C SER A 14 -9.24 16.74 -6.73
N ARG A 15 -9.81 17.82 -6.23
CA ARG A 15 -11.19 18.26 -6.49
C ARG A 15 -11.17 19.73 -6.87
N ASN A 16 -11.70 20.06 -8.03
CA ASN A 16 -11.71 21.44 -8.56
C ASN A 16 -10.30 22.07 -8.65
N GLY A 17 -9.28 21.26 -8.93
CA GLY A 17 -7.89 21.72 -9.03
C GLY A 17 -7.11 21.79 -7.72
N GLU A 18 -7.76 21.55 -6.58
CA GLU A 18 -7.13 21.54 -5.25
C GLU A 18 -6.82 20.12 -4.79
N ASN A 19 -5.63 19.92 -4.21
CA ASN A 19 -5.22 18.63 -3.64
C ASN A 19 -5.99 18.39 -2.34
N ILE A 20 -6.95 17.45 -2.36
CA ILE A 20 -7.77 17.12 -1.19
C ILE A 20 -7.06 16.26 -0.15
N PHE A 21 -5.82 15.83 -0.42
CA PHE A 21 -5.00 15.11 0.56
C PHE A 21 -4.26 16.04 1.52
N THR A 22 -4.23 17.35 1.25
CA THR A 22 -3.50 18.30 2.07
C THR A 22 -4.33 18.78 3.26
N ASP A 23 -3.75 18.73 4.45
CA ASP A 23 -4.22 19.38 5.67
C ASP A 23 -3.02 19.89 6.48
N PRO A 24 -2.72 21.19 6.42
CA PRO A 24 -1.59 21.77 7.15
C PRO A 24 -1.70 21.71 8.67
N SER A 25 -2.91 21.46 9.21
CA SER A 25 -3.14 21.36 10.66
C SER A 25 -2.84 19.96 11.21
N ASP A 26 -2.75 18.95 10.32
CA ASP A 26 -2.40 17.57 10.70
C ASP A 26 -0.89 17.42 10.91
N PRO A 27 -0.42 16.67 11.92
CA PRO A 27 1.01 16.47 12.18
C PRO A 27 1.81 15.85 11.03
N CYS A 28 1.14 15.09 10.15
CA CYS A 28 1.73 14.50 8.94
C CYS A 28 1.44 15.33 7.68
N GLY A 29 0.67 16.44 7.80
CA GLY A 29 0.30 17.32 6.70
C GLY A 29 -0.75 16.74 5.75
N VAL A 30 -1.49 15.69 6.17
CA VAL A 30 -2.44 14.99 5.32
C VAL A 30 -3.87 15.01 5.88
N SER A 31 -4.84 15.12 4.99
CA SER A 31 -6.25 15.19 5.34
C SER A 31 -6.83 13.86 5.80
N ARG A 32 -8.03 13.91 6.35
CA ARG A 32 -8.82 12.73 6.71
C ARG A 32 -9.11 11.85 5.49
N GLU A 33 -9.35 12.44 4.33
CA GLU A 33 -9.54 11.73 3.07
C GLU A 33 -8.28 10.95 2.68
N ALA A 34 -7.09 11.50 2.89
CA ALA A 34 -5.84 10.80 2.66
C ALA A 34 -5.67 9.60 3.62
N TYR A 35 -6.02 9.74 4.89
CA TYR A 35 -6.01 8.62 5.84
C TYR A 35 -7.01 7.53 5.44
N TYR A 36 -8.23 7.89 5.03
CA TYR A 36 -9.20 6.90 4.55
C TYR A 36 -8.75 6.20 3.28
N PHE A 37 -8.17 6.94 2.34
CA PHE A 37 -7.58 6.36 1.12
C PHE A 37 -6.49 5.34 1.48
N MET A 38 -5.58 5.71 2.37
CA MET A 38 -4.53 4.82 2.88
C MET A 38 -5.10 3.61 3.61
N GLY A 39 -6.14 3.79 4.43
CA GLY A 39 -6.85 2.70 5.10
C GLY A 39 -7.43 1.69 4.11
N GLY A 40 -7.98 2.16 3.00
CA GLY A 40 -8.45 1.30 1.90
C GLY A 40 -7.30 0.53 1.24
N LEU A 41 -6.18 1.19 0.94
CA LEU A 41 -5.00 0.52 0.41
C LEU A 41 -4.52 -0.60 1.34
N LEU A 42 -4.32 -0.29 2.64
CA LEU A 42 -3.83 -1.26 3.62
C LEU A 42 -4.77 -2.46 3.78
N LYS A 43 -6.08 -2.23 3.73
CA LYS A 43 -7.10 -3.28 3.81
C LYS A 43 -7.03 -4.28 2.66
N HIS A 44 -6.84 -3.80 1.43
CA HIS A 44 -6.89 -4.61 0.22
C HIS A 44 -5.52 -5.05 -0.30
N ILE A 45 -4.43 -4.62 0.35
CA ILE A 45 -3.07 -4.77 -0.20
C ILE A 45 -2.66 -6.23 -0.41
N ARG A 46 -3.09 -7.16 0.44
CA ARG A 46 -2.78 -8.59 0.27
C ARG A 46 -3.32 -9.11 -1.06
N ALA A 47 -4.55 -8.76 -1.39
CA ALA A 47 -5.17 -9.08 -2.69
C ALA A 47 -4.53 -8.34 -3.85
N MET A 48 -4.27 -7.04 -3.69
CA MET A 48 -3.62 -6.23 -4.70
C MET A 48 -2.22 -6.73 -5.06
N THR A 49 -1.56 -7.44 -4.13
CA THR A 49 -0.17 -7.91 -4.31
C THR A 49 -0.01 -8.76 -5.57
N LEU A 50 -1.00 -9.56 -5.97
CA LEU A 50 -0.97 -10.32 -7.24
C LEU A 50 -0.77 -9.43 -8.46
N ILE A 51 -1.47 -8.30 -8.52
CA ILE A 51 -1.38 -7.34 -9.63
C ILE A 51 -0.11 -6.50 -9.55
N LEU A 52 0.27 -6.10 -8.33
CA LEU A 52 1.42 -5.22 -8.08
C LEU A 52 2.76 -5.96 -8.16
N ASN A 53 2.75 -7.29 -7.96
CA ASN A 53 3.94 -8.15 -7.92
C ASN A 53 3.64 -9.46 -8.68
N PRO A 54 3.52 -9.40 -10.03
CA PRO A 54 2.88 -10.45 -10.83
C PRO A 54 3.78 -11.64 -11.14
N THR A 55 5.04 -11.65 -10.74
CA THR A 55 5.97 -12.72 -11.08
C THR A 55 6.47 -13.46 -9.83
N VAL A 56 6.88 -14.71 -10.00
CA VAL A 56 7.55 -15.48 -8.92
C VAL A 56 8.79 -14.74 -8.39
N ASN A 57 9.50 -14.04 -9.26
CA ASN A 57 10.68 -13.27 -8.88
C ASN A 57 10.34 -12.02 -8.03
N SER A 58 9.14 -11.45 -8.18
CA SER A 58 8.70 -10.30 -7.37
C SER A 58 8.78 -10.61 -5.87
N TYR A 59 8.43 -11.84 -5.47
CA TYR A 59 8.41 -12.27 -4.06
C TYR A 59 9.79 -12.51 -3.47
N LYS A 60 10.82 -12.68 -4.30
CA LYS A 60 12.22 -12.71 -3.85
C LYS A 60 12.70 -11.35 -3.34
N ARG A 61 12.04 -10.28 -3.76
CA ARG A 61 12.27 -8.91 -3.30
C ARG A 61 11.50 -8.62 -2.00
N LEU A 62 10.27 -9.14 -1.84
CA LEU A 62 9.39 -8.87 -0.70
C LEU A 62 9.77 -9.72 0.54
N VAL A 63 11.02 -9.64 0.94
CA VAL A 63 11.56 -10.39 2.07
C VAL A 63 12.06 -9.46 3.19
N PRO A 64 11.87 -9.82 4.49
CA PRO A 64 12.32 -9.00 5.59
C PRO A 64 13.85 -8.75 5.56
N GLY A 65 14.25 -7.56 6.00
CA GLY A 65 15.68 -7.21 6.13
C GLY A 65 16.30 -6.56 4.90
N TYR A 66 15.52 -6.35 3.83
CA TYR A 66 15.92 -5.60 2.64
C TYR A 66 15.10 -4.31 2.51
N GLU A 67 15.40 -3.50 1.47
CA GLU A 67 14.76 -2.20 1.22
C GLU A 67 13.26 -2.29 0.88
N ALA A 68 12.82 -3.40 0.30
CA ALA A 68 11.42 -3.60 -0.05
C ALA A 68 10.57 -3.93 1.19
N PRO A 69 9.35 -3.35 1.31
CA PRO A 69 8.49 -3.63 2.44
C PRO A 69 7.93 -5.06 2.37
N ALA A 70 8.06 -5.82 3.45
CA ALA A 70 7.47 -7.14 3.62
C ALA A 70 6.25 -7.15 4.55
N TYR A 71 6.02 -6.06 5.27
CA TYR A 71 4.99 -5.92 6.31
C TYR A 71 4.02 -4.79 6.01
N ILE A 72 2.76 -4.99 6.40
CA ILE A 72 1.66 -4.06 6.16
C ILE A 72 1.64 -3.02 7.29
N ALA A 73 2.25 -1.88 7.04
CA ALA A 73 2.31 -0.75 7.95
C ALA A 73 2.53 0.55 7.17
N TRP A 74 2.35 1.68 7.85
CA TRP A 74 2.64 2.99 7.28
C TRP A 74 3.44 3.87 8.26
N SER A 75 4.15 4.87 7.74
CA SER A 75 4.83 5.90 8.51
C SER A 75 5.03 7.18 7.71
N ALA A 76 5.10 8.31 8.42
CA ALA A 76 5.52 9.58 7.86
C ALA A 76 7.03 9.83 8.02
N ARG A 77 7.72 9.07 8.87
CA ARG A 77 9.13 9.31 9.24
C ARG A 77 10.09 8.23 8.77
N ASN A 78 9.60 7.01 8.57
CA ASN A 78 10.39 5.84 8.24
C ASN A 78 10.26 5.46 6.76
N ARG A 79 11.29 4.83 6.17
CA ARG A 79 11.32 4.34 4.79
C ARG A 79 11.10 2.83 4.66
N THR A 80 10.99 2.10 5.77
CA THR A 80 10.79 0.64 5.75
C THR A 80 9.33 0.20 5.57
N PRO A 81 8.28 0.97 5.97
CA PRO A 81 6.91 0.55 5.82
C PRO A 81 6.44 0.47 4.37
N LEU A 82 5.35 -0.25 4.19
CA LEU A 82 4.63 -0.43 2.93
C LEU A 82 4.12 0.89 2.34
N ILE A 83 3.55 1.74 3.18
CA ILE A 83 3.10 3.07 2.80
C ILE A 83 3.90 4.12 3.56
N ARG A 84 4.38 5.10 2.82
CA ARG A 84 5.02 6.29 3.37
C ARG A 84 4.19 7.53 3.05
N ILE A 85 4.11 8.45 3.99
CA ILE A 85 3.69 9.82 3.74
C ILE A 85 4.97 10.64 3.55
N PRO A 86 5.35 11.01 2.31
CA PRO A 86 6.53 11.84 2.09
C PRO A 86 6.33 13.21 2.73
N ALA A 87 7.39 13.81 3.25
CA ALA A 87 7.34 15.18 3.71
C ALA A 87 6.86 16.08 2.56
N ALA A 88 5.74 16.76 2.77
CA ALA A 88 5.15 17.66 1.80
C ALA A 88 5.43 19.10 2.20
N GLY A 89 5.84 19.92 1.22
CA GLY A 89 5.87 21.37 1.34
C GLY A 89 4.80 21.98 0.42
N GLY A 90 4.05 22.97 0.92
CA GLY A 90 3.26 23.82 0.03
C GLY A 90 2.07 23.19 -0.70
N GLY A 91 1.42 22.17 -0.15
CA GLY A 91 0.19 21.62 -0.75
C GLY A 91 0.39 20.33 -1.57
N ASP A 92 1.59 19.76 -1.60
CA ASP A 92 1.94 18.56 -2.36
C ASP A 92 1.75 17.25 -1.57
N ALA A 93 0.77 17.18 -0.67
CA ALA A 93 0.49 16.00 0.13
C ALA A 93 0.16 14.78 -0.76
N ARG A 94 0.80 13.67 -0.48
CA ARG A 94 0.64 12.44 -1.23
C ARG A 94 0.94 11.22 -0.38
N ILE A 95 0.49 10.07 -0.86
CA ILE A 95 0.76 8.76 -0.28
C ILE A 95 1.64 7.98 -1.26
N GLU A 96 2.71 7.37 -0.76
CA GLU A 96 3.63 6.55 -1.53
C GLU A 96 3.45 5.08 -1.17
N LEU A 97 2.98 4.27 -2.10
CA LEU A 97 2.94 2.81 -2.00
C LEU A 97 4.26 2.22 -2.52
N ARG A 98 4.94 1.40 -1.71
CA ARG A 98 6.34 1.03 -1.92
C ARG A 98 6.57 -0.43 -2.33
N SER A 99 5.54 -1.28 -2.26
CA SER A 99 5.65 -2.70 -2.63
C SER A 99 5.65 -3.00 -4.13
N PRO A 100 5.07 -2.20 -5.04
CA PRO A 100 4.95 -2.59 -6.44
C PRO A 100 6.30 -2.91 -7.11
N ASP A 101 6.25 -3.88 -8.01
CA ASP A 101 7.37 -4.34 -8.83
C ASP A 101 7.31 -3.67 -10.20
N PRO A 102 8.46 -3.24 -10.80
CA PRO A 102 8.48 -2.64 -12.14
C PRO A 102 7.93 -3.54 -13.25
N SER A 103 7.84 -4.84 -13.02
CA SER A 103 7.25 -5.79 -13.98
C SER A 103 5.72 -5.79 -14.01
N CYS A 104 5.05 -5.09 -13.07
CA CYS A 104 3.60 -5.01 -13.05
C CYS A 104 3.05 -4.19 -14.23
N ASN A 105 1.82 -4.50 -14.63
CA ASN A 105 1.11 -3.69 -15.61
C ASN A 105 0.65 -2.37 -14.94
N PRO A 106 1.14 -1.19 -15.38
CA PRO A 106 0.85 0.08 -14.71
C PRO A 106 -0.64 0.44 -14.74
N TYR A 107 -1.36 0.09 -15.80
CA TYR A 107 -2.80 0.37 -15.89
C TYR A 107 -3.60 -0.43 -14.86
N LEU A 108 -3.31 -1.73 -14.73
CA LEU A 108 -3.96 -2.58 -13.73
C LEU A 108 -3.57 -2.15 -12.31
N SER A 109 -2.30 -1.83 -12.09
CA SER A 109 -1.79 -1.37 -10.79
C SER A 109 -2.48 -0.08 -10.35
N LEU A 110 -2.60 0.91 -11.23
CA LEU A 110 -3.30 2.16 -10.93
C LEU A 110 -4.79 1.93 -10.69
N ALA A 111 -5.43 1.05 -11.46
CA ALA A 111 -6.85 0.73 -11.30
C ALA A 111 -7.15 0.12 -9.93
N VAL A 112 -6.37 -0.88 -9.48
CA VAL A 112 -6.59 -1.50 -8.16
C VAL A 112 -6.22 -0.56 -7.01
N CYS A 113 -5.19 0.27 -7.15
CA CYS A 113 -4.84 1.29 -6.17
C CYS A 113 -5.96 2.33 -6.00
N LEU A 114 -6.46 2.86 -7.11
CA LEU A 114 -7.54 3.84 -7.08
C LEU A 114 -8.82 3.24 -6.47
N ALA A 115 -9.19 2.03 -6.88
CA ALA A 115 -10.38 1.36 -6.36
C ALA A 115 -10.29 1.09 -4.87
N ALA A 116 -9.15 0.57 -4.39
CA ALA A 116 -8.92 0.32 -2.97
C ALA A 116 -8.95 1.61 -2.14
N GLY A 117 -8.28 2.66 -2.62
CA GLY A 117 -8.29 3.97 -1.96
C GLY A 117 -9.69 4.60 -1.90
N LEU A 118 -10.45 4.53 -2.99
CA LEU A 118 -11.83 5.03 -3.04
C LEU A 118 -12.78 4.19 -2.17
N ASP A 119 -12.58 2.87 -2.06
CA ASP A 119 -13.32 2.03 -1.10
C ASP A 119 -13.05 2.50 0.33
N GLY A 120 -11.79 2.82 0.63
CA GLY A 120 -11.39 3.40 1.91
C GLY A 120 -12.11 4.71 2.24
N ILE A 121 -12.18 5.64 1.28
CA ILE A 121 -12.90 6.92 1.44
C ILE A 121 -14.40 6.67 1.61
N ARG A 122 -15.02 5.86 0.76
CA ARG A 122 -16.47 5.58 0.82
C ARG A 122 -16.88 4.95 2.15
N LYS A 123 -16.07 4.04 2.67
CA LYS A 123 -16.32 3.29 3.91
C LYS A 123 -15.70 3.93 5.14
N GLN A 124 -15.00 5.07 4.98
CA GLN A 124 -14.28 5.77 6.05
C GLN A 124 -13.33 4.85 6.84
N ILE A 125 -12.56 4.02 6.12
CA ILE A 125 -11.67 3.04 6.72
C ILE A 125 -10.47 3.75 7.33
N GLN A 126 -10.39 3.73 8.67
CA GLN A 126 -9.23 4.26 9.37
C GLN A 126 -8.03 3.32 9.20
N PRO A 127 -6.84 3.83 8.87
CA PRO A 127 -5.63 3.04 8.94
C PRO A 127 -5.28 2.70 10.40
N PRO A 128 -4.53 1.63 10.66
CA PRO A 128 -3.96 1.38 11.98
C PRO A 128 -3.01 2.52 12.38
N ALA A 129 -2.54 2.52 13.62
CA ALA A 129 -1.53 3.49 14.06
C ALA A 129 -0.25 3.40 13.20
N GLY A 130 0.35 4.55 12.91
CA GLY A 130 1.62 4.61 12.18
C GLY A 130 2.76 3.98 12.97
N VAL A 131 3.72 3.37 12.26
CA VAL A 131 4.85 2.65 12.87
C VAL A 131 6.15 3.37 12.51
N ASP A 132 6.68 4.15 13.44
CA ASP A 132 7.91 4.94 13.21
C ASP A 132 9.21 4.19 13.57
N MET A 133 9.10 2.99 14.18
CA MET A 133 10.21 2.13 14.46
C MET A 133 10.57 1.21 13.29
N ASN A 134 11.77 0.65 13.30
CA ASN A 134 12.18 -0.32 12.28
C ASN A 134 11.44 -1.66 12.48
N ILE A 135 10.47 -1.95 11.62
CA ILE A 135 9.63 -3.15 11.70
C ILE A 135 10.44 -4.44 11.59
N ASN A 136 11.57 -4.41 10.88
CA ASN A 136 12.43 -5.58 10.68
C ASN A 136 13.17 -6.01 11.97
N THR A 137 13.28 -5.12 12.97
CA THR A 137 13.89 -5.45 14.28
C THR A 137 12.90 -6.02 15.29
N LEU A 138 11.60 -5.93 15.01
CA LEU A 138 10.56 -6.48 15.87
C LEU A 138 10.51 -8.00 15.77
N SER A 139 10.29 -8.67 16.90
CA SER A 139 9.95 -10.09 16.95
C SER A 139 8.56 -10.34 16.36
N GLU A 140 8.26 -11.59 16.04
CA GLU A 140 6.94 -11.97 15.54
C GLU A 140 5.82 -11.62 16.53
N LYS A 141 6.04 -11.89 17.82
CA LYS A 141 5.09 -11.54 18.90
C LYS A 141 4.82 -10.04 18.99
N GLU A 142 5.85 -9.21 18.84
CA GLU A 142 5.69 -7.76 18.86
C GLU A 142 4.91 -7.26 17.63
N ARG A 143 5.15 -7.83 16.45
CA ARG A 143 4.37 -7.51 15.25
C ARG A 143 2.90 -7.92 15.40
N GLU A 144 2.64 -9.12 15.92
CA GLU A 144 1.28 -9.59 16.20
C GLU A 144 0.56 -8.68 17.20
N ALA A 145 1.23 -8.29 18.28
CA ALA A 145 0.67 -7.37 19.29
C ALA A 145 0.34 -5.99 18.71
N LEU A 146 1.06 -5.54 17.68
CA LEU A 146 0.82 -4.29 16.96
C LEU A 146 -0.16 -4.46 15.78
N GLY A 147 -0.66 -5.68 15.52
CA GLY A 147 -1.53 -5.97 14.38
C GLY A 147 -0.84 -5.81 13.02
N ILE A 148 0.50 -5.94 12.98
CA ILE A 148 1.28 -5.80 11.75
C ILE A 148 1.29 -7.14 11.01
N GLU A 149 0.50 -7.23 9.96
CA GLU A 149 0.46 -8.39 9.07
C GLU A 149 1.59 -8.37 8.05
N ARG A 150 1.81 -9.51 7.39
CA ARG A 150 2.77 -9.66 6.32
C ARG A 150 2.08 -9.64 4.95
N LEU A 151 2.76 -9.09 3.93
CA LEU A 151 2.39 -9.31 2.53
C LEU A 151 2.49 -10.79 2.17
N PRO A 152 1.76 -11.26 1.15
CA PRO A 152 1.90 -12.62 0.62
C PRO A 152 3.37 -12.97 0.37
N ARG A 153 3.76 -14.19 0.76
CA ARG A 153 5.17 -14.64 0.69
C ARG A 153 5.55 -15.18 -0.67
N ASP A 154 4.55 -15.57 -1.43
CA ASP A 154 4.71 -16.15 -2.76
C ASP A 154 3.50 -15.87 -3.65
N LEU A 155 3.63 -16.20 -4.92
CA LEU A 155 2.58 -15.99 -5.93
C LEU A 155 1.31 -16.78 -5.61
N LYS A 156 1.43 -17.98 -5.01
CA LYS A 156 0.27 -18.81 -4.65
C LYS A 156 -0.57 -18.14 -3.58
N GLU A 157 0.06 -17.69 -2.49
CA GLU A 157 -0.62 -16.95 -1.43
C GLU A 157 -1.29 -15.68 -1.99
N ALA A 158 -0.62 -14.96 -2.89
CA ALA A 158 -1.19 -13.78 -3.52
C ALA A 158 -2.42 -14.09 -4.38
N VAL A 159 -2.44 -15.20 -5.12
CA VAL A 159 -3.61 -15.66 -5.87
C VAL A 159 -4.77 -16.00 -4.93
N GLU A 160 -4.50 -16.66 -3.82
CA GLU A 160 -5.52 -16.99 -2.82
C GLU A 160 -6.16 -15.73 -2.23
N GLU A 161 -5.36 -14.76 -1.82
CA GLU A 161 -5.83 -13.47 -1.28
C GLU A 161 -6.63 -12.68 -2.33
N PHE A 162 -6.12 -12.61 -3.56
CA PHE A 162 -6.80 -11.96 -4.68
C PHE A 162 -8.18 -12.54 -4.95
N THR A 163 -8.29 -13.87 -4.95
CA THR A 163 -9.55 -14.56 -5.23
C THR A 163 -10.60 -14.35 -4.13
N ARG A 164 -10.16 -14.14 -2.89
CA ARG A 164 -11.05 -13.91 -1.74
C ARG A 164 -11.58 -12.49 -1.65
N ASP A 165 -10.88 -11.51 -2.25
CA ASP A 165 -11.27 -10.09 -2.13
C ASP A 165 -12.32 -9.71 -3.18
N PRO A 166 -13.56 -9.36 -2.77
CA PRO A 166 -14.62 -9.01 -3.71
C PRO A 166 -14.35 -7.74 -4.51
N LEU A 167 -13.55 -6.81 -3.99
CA LEU A 167 -13.19 -5.57 -4.69
C LEU A 167 -12.36 -5.87 -5.94
N MET A 168 -11.45 -6.84 -5.89
CA MET A 168 -10.62 -7.23 -7.05
C MET A 168 -11.50 -7.74 -8.19
N LYS A 169 -12.51 -8.55 -7.87
CA LYS A 169 -13.48 -9.06 -8.84
C LYS A 169 -14.32 -7.94 -9.48
N GLU A 170 -14.75 -6.98 -8.67
CA GLU A 170 -15.51 -5.82 -9.14
C GLU A 170 -14.69 -4.95 -10.10
N VAL A 171 -13.45 -4.63 -9.73
CA VAL A 171 -12.57 -3.73 -10.48
C VAL A 171 -12.14 -4.30 -11.82
N LEU A 172 -11.76 -5.57 -11.85
CA LEU A 172 -11.22 -6.20 -13.05
C LEU A 172 -12.32 -6.77 -13.97
N ARG A 173 -13.58 -6.78 -13.52
CA ARG A 173 -14.69 -7.44 -14.17
C ARG A 173 -14.44 -8.92 -14.45
N GLU A 174 -15.47 -9.68 -14.77
CA GLU A 174 -15.39 -11.13 -14.91
C GLU A 174 -14.37 -11.62 -15.95
N LYS A 175 -14.19 -10.88 -17.05
CA LYS A 175 -13.26 -11.25 -18.14
C LYS A 175 -11.78 -11.13 -17.79
N ALA A 176 -11.42 -10.17 -16.94
CA ALA A 176 -10.02 -9.94 -16.55
C ALA A 176 -9.64 -10.63 -15.22
N PHE A 177 -10.67 -11.10 -14.48
CA PHE A 177 -10.49 -11.81 -13.23
C PHE A 177 -10.20 -13.31 -13.43
N ARG A 178 -10.68 -13.92 -14.53
CA ARG A 178 -10.44 -15.32 -14.90
C ARG A 178 -9.06 -15.50 -15.53
#